data_d89499ec1828e805830b0d884f73fa34
#
_entry.id   d89499ec1828e805830b0d884f73fa34
#
_cell.length_a   1.000
_cell.length_b   1.000
_cell.length_c   1.000
_cell.angle_alpha   90.00
_cell.angle_beta   90.00
_cell.angle_gamma   90.00
#
_symmetry.space_group_name_H-M   'P 1'
#
loop_
_entity.id
_entity.type
_entity.pdbx_description
1 polymer ?
#
loop_
_entity_poly.entity_id
_entity_poly.type
_entity_poly.pdbx_seq_one_letter_code
_entity_poly.pdbx_strand_id
1 'polypeptide(L)'
;MIKGSLVAIVTPMQEDGSLDLAAFRALIDFHVEQGTDGIVVVGTTGESPTVNVEEHELLIAEAVKHAARRIPIIAGTGANSTAEAIELAAFSKKVGADASLTVVPYYNKPTQEGLYLHFKAIAEKVDMPHILYNVPGRTVADMSNDTVLRLAQIPNIVGIKDATGNIERGSDLLARAPKDFAIYSGDDASTLVLMLLGAHGTISVTANVAPKLMHEMCVAALDGEVAKAREINFKLLGLHRNLFVEANPIPVKWAVARMGRMKHGIRLPLTPLSPSAHPAVEAAMRQAGVLGKL
;
A
#
# COMPACT_ATOMS: atom_id res chain seq x y z
N MET A 1 -12.45 -6.74 9.50
CA MET A 1 -11.65 -6.94 8.28
C MET A 1 -11.98 -5.84 7.28
N ILE A 2 -11.01 -5.09 6.81
CA ILE A 2 -11.18 -4.06 5.78
C ILE A 2 -11.17 -4.76 4.42
N LYS A 3 -12.10 -4.41 3.51
CA LYS A 3 -12.16 -4.96 2.15
C LYS A 3 -12.13 -3.85 1.13
N GLY A 4 -11.76 -4.15 -0.11
CA GLY A 4 -11.82 -3.22 -1.22
C GLY A 4 -10.47 -2.62 -1.62
N SER A 5 -10.48 -1.35 -2.03
CA SER A 5 -9.31 -0.63 -2.52
C SER A 5 -8.68 0.22 -1.42
N LEU A 6 -7.58 -0.24 -0.86
CA LEU A 6 -6.76 0.54 0.06
C LEU A 6 -5.65 1.23 -0.74
N VAL A 7 -5.35 2.48 -0.42
CA VAL A 7 -4.25 3.21 -1.06
C VAL A 7 -2.97 3.13 -0.22
N ALA A 8 -1.84 2.80 -0.84
CA ALA A 8 -0.54 3.12 -0.29
C ALA A 8 -0.24 4.59 -0.64
N ILE A 9 -0.63 5.52 0.24
CA ILE A 9 -0.63 6.95 -0.06
C ILE A 9 0.80 7.49 -0.23
N VAL A 10 1.00 8.39 -1.18
CA VAL A 10 2.25 9.15 -1.32
C VAL A 10 2.42 10.12 -0.15
N THR A 11 3.65 10.45 0.20
CA THR A 11 3.96 11.52 1.15
C THR A 11 4.27 12.81 0.38
N PRO A 12 3.39 13.82 0.40
CA PRO A 12 3.66 15.11 -0.20
C PRO A 12 4.85 15.81 0.45
N MET A 13 5.70 16.37 -0.39
CA MET A 13 6.89 17.12 0.01
C MET A 13 7.01 18.39 -0.80
N GLN A 14 7.62 19.42 -0.21
CA GLN A 14 8.08 20.60 -0.92
C GLN A 14 9.27 20.25 -1.82
N GLU A 15 9.68 21.16 -2.70
CA GLU A 15 10.81 20.92 -3.63
C GLU A 15 12.15 20.70 -2.90
N ASP A 16 12.29 21.24 -1.69
CA ASP A 16 13.45 21.02 -0.81
C ASP A 16 13.41 19.70 -0.04
N GLY A 17 12.35 18.89 -0.22
CA GLY A 17 12.14 17.62 0.46
C GLY A 17 11.51 17.72 1.86
N SER A 18 11.17 18.91 2.35
CA SER A 18 10.41 19.06 3.60
C SER A 18 8.97 18.57 3.43
N LEU A 19 8.35 18.07 4.50
CA LEU A 19 6.98 17.54 4.46
C LEU A 19 5.96 18.64 4.16
N ASP A 20 5.03 18.38 3.25
CA ASP A 20 3.86 19.22 2.98
C ASP A 20 2.61 18.63 3.66
N LEU A 21 2.44 18.93 4.95
CA LEU A 21 1.31 18.43 5.72
C LEU A 21 -0.03 18.99 5.23
N ALA A 22 -0.06 20.17 4.61
CA ALA A 22 -1.29 20.72 4.05
C ALA A 22 -1.76 19.91 2.85
N ALA A 23 -0.87 19.61 1.91
CA ALA A 23 -1.17 18.73 0.78
C ALA A 23 -1.48 17.29 1.24
N PHE A 24 -0.82 16.80 2.30
CA PHE A 24 -1.09 15.48 2.86
C PHE A 24 -2.52 15.35 3.39
N ARG A 25 -3.01 16.35 4.15
CA ARG A 25 -4.40 16.40 4.61
C ARG A 25 -5.39 16.46 3.44
N ALA A 26 -5.10 17.30 2.45
CA ALA A 26 -5.94 17.41 1.25
C ALA A 26 -6.00 16.09 0.45
N LEU A 27 -4.92 15.31 0.41
CA LEU A 27 -4.93 13.97 -0.19
C LEU A 27 -5.79 12.99 0.61
N ILE A 28 -5.75 13.04 1.95
CA ILE A 28 -6.64 12.20 2.78
C ILE A 28 -8.10 12.54 2.50
N ASP A 29 -8.46 13.83 2.45
CA ASP A 29 -9.82 14.27 2.11
C ASP A 29 -10.22 13.80 0.70
N PHE A 30 -9.33 13.93 -0.26
CA PHE A 30 -9.55 13.42 -1.62
C PHE A 30 -9.86 11.92 -1.64
N HIS A 31 -9.12 11.11 -0.89
CA HIS A 31 -9.38 9.67 -0.81
C HIS A 31 -10.72 9.35 -0.16
N VAL A 32 -11.10 10.06 0.91
CA VAL A 32 -12.42 9.93 1.53
C VAL A 32 -13.53 10.27 0.54
N GLU A 33 -13.41 11.38 -0.20
CA GLU A 33 -14.40 11.83 -1.18
C GLU A 33 -14.54 10.86 -2.36
N GLN A 34 -13.45 10.19 -2.74
CA GLN A 34 -13.43 9.26 -3.87
C GLN A 34 -13.82 7.81 -3.49
N GLY A 35 -14.14 7.55 -2.22
CA GLY A 35 -14.60 6.26 -1.75
C GLY A 35 -13.51 5.21 -1.52
N THR A 36 -12.25 5.63 -1.34
CA THR A 36 -11.16 4.72 -0.94
C THR A 36 -11.52 4.00 0.36
N ASP A 37 -11.24 2.70 0.47
CA ASP A 37 -11.69 1.85 1.58
C ASP A 37 -10.71 1.84 2.78
N GLY A 38 -9.50 2.35 2.59
CA GLY A 38 -8.49 2.50 3.65
C GLY A 38 -7.21 3.18 3.14
N ILE A 39 -6.46 3.80 4.03
CA ILE A 39 -5.22 4.51 3.71
C ILE A 39 -4.06 3.87 4.45
N VAL A 40 -3.04 3.43 3.73
CA VAL A 40 -1.75 3.01 4.27
C VAL A 40 -0.80 4.20 4.23
N VAL A 41 -0.35 4.64 5.40
CA VAL A 41 0.52 5.81 5.59
C VAL A 41 1.96 5.34 5.79
N VAL A 42 2.90 6.06 5.19
CA VAL A 42 4.36 5.82 5.34
C VAL A 42 4.76 4.38 5.01
N GLY A 43 4.10 3.78 4.01
CA GLY A 43 4.57 2.54 3.38
C GLY A 43 5.67 2.84 2.35
N THR A 44 6.01 1.87 1.50
CA THR A 44 7.00 2.03 0.43
C THR A 44 6.69 3.25 -0.47
N THR A 45 5.43 3.40 -0.88
CA THR A 45 4.97 4.51 -1.72
C THR A 45 5.03 5.86 -0.98
N GLY A 46 4.93 5.84 0.34
CA GLY A 46 5.09 7.00 1.21
C GLY A 46 6.54 7.35 1.53
N GLU A 47 7.52 6.77 0.83
CA GLU A 47 8.97 7.01 1.00
C GLU A 47 9.49 6.67 2.41
N SER A 48 8.95 5.61 3.05
CA SER A 48 9.35 5.16 4.38
C SER A 48 10.88 5.14 4.61
N PRO A 49 11.74 4.69 3.65
CA PRO A 49 13.20 4.65 3.87
C PRO A 49 13.88 6.01 4.02
N THR A 50 13.27 7.10 3.56
CA THR A 50 13.86 8.47 3.57
C THR A 50 13.11 9.44 4.48
N VAL A 51 12.03 8.98 5.11
CA VAL A 51 11.31 9.67 6.18
C VAL A 51 11.94 9.24 7.51
N ASN A 52 12.51 10.16 8.27
CA ASN A 52 13.11 9.83 9.57
C ASN A 52 12.04 9.42 10.61
N VAL A 53 12.45 8.90 11.75
CA VAL A 53 11.52 8.34 12.75
C VAL A 53 10.52 9.40 13.25
N GLU A 54 10.98 10.62 13.53
CA GLU A 54 10.13 11.71 14.01
C GLU A 54 9.09 12.12 12.95
N GLU A 55 9.49 12.20 11.69
CA GLU A 55 8.60 12.48 10.57
C GLU A 55 7.62 11.33 10.30
N HIS A 56 8.09 10.09 10.48
CA HIS A 56 7.27 8.89 10.34
C HIS A 56 6.13 8.89 11.36
N GLU A 57 6.46 9.14 12.62
CA GLU A 57 5.50 9.28 13.70
C GLU A 57 4.55 10.46 13.49
N LEU A 58 5.07 11.62 13.04
CA LEU A 58 4.27 12.79 12.73
C LEU A 58 3.23 12.49 11.64
N LEU A 59 3.62 11.84 10.56
CA LEU A 59 2.72 11.52 9.44
C LEU A 59 1.61 10.55 9.86
N ILE A 60 1.92 9.54 10.68
CA ILE A 60 0.92 8.60 11.20
C ILE A 60 -0.06 9.34 12.12
N ALA A 61 0.44 10.11 13.08
CA ALA A 61 -0.39 10.87 14.01
C ALA A 61 -1.29 11.89 13.29
N GLU A 62 -0.74 12.59 12.30
CA GLU A 62 -1.48 13.55 11.49
C GLU A 62 -2.57 12.88 10.65
N ALA A 63 -2.28 11.72 10.04
CA ALA A 63 -3.27 10.97 9.28
C ALA A 63 -4.42 10.50 10.15
N VAL A 64 -4.14 9.89 11.30
CA VAL A 64 -5.18 9.43 12.25
C VAL A 64 -6.04 10.61 12.71
N LYS A 65 -5.40 11.71 13.12
CA LYS A 65 -6.08 12.92 13.57
C LYS A 65 -6.96 13.52 12.48
N HIS A 66 -6.43 13.68 11.27
CA HIS A 66 -7.14 14.33 10.16
C HIS A 66 -8.23 13.44 9.57
N ALA A 67 -7.98 12.14 9.45
CA ALA A 67 -9.00 11.19 9.00
C ALA A 67 -10.22 11.17 9.92
N ALA A 68 -10.05 11.40 11.22
CA ALA A 68 -11.10 11.51 12.22
C ALA A 68 -12.14 10.36 12.10
N ARG A 69 -11.67 9.14 11.87
CA ARG A 69 -12.48 7.91 11.66
C ARG A 69 -13.35 7.90 10.41
N ARG A 70 -13.18 8.84 9.47
CA ARG A 70 -13.89 8.83 8.18
C ARG A 70 -13.43 7.70 7.27
N ILE A 71 -12.21 7.23 7.46
CA ILE A 71 -11.58 6.15 6.71
C ILE A 71 -10.56 5.45 7.61
N PRO A 72 -10.39 4.11 7.53
CA PRO A 72 -9.37 3.39 8.28
C PRO A 72 -7.95 3.84 7.91
N ILE A 73 -7.10 4.03 8.93
CA ILE A 73 -5.68 4.35 8.77
C ILE A 73 -4.81 3.17 9.18
N ILE A 74 -4.03 2.67 8.23
CA ILE A 74 -3.06 1.60 8.43
C ILE A 74 -1.66 2.22 8.44
N ALA A 75 -0.92 2.04 9.52
CA ALA A 75 0.43 2.57 9.65
C ALA A 75 1.46 1.62 9.03
N GLY A 76 2.32 2.12 8.16
CA GLY A 76 3.53 1.41 7.74
C GLY A 76 4.51 1.35 8.91
N THR A 77 4.83 0.17 9.43
CA THR A 77 5.67 0.01 10.63
C THR A 77 6.85 -0.94 10.39
N GLY A 78 7.09 -1.31 9.12
CA GLY A 78 8.14 -2.28 8.79
C GLY A 78 9.54 -1.70 8.87
N ALA A 79 10.44 -2.44 9.52
CA ALA A 79 11.87 -2.20 9.56
C ALA A 79 12.62 -3.54 9.46
N ASN A 80 13.91 -3.50 9.13
CA ASN A 80 14.75 -4.71 9.15
C ASN A 80 15.33 -4.99 10.54
N SER A 81 15.08 -4.13 11.51
CA SER A 81 15.30 -4.32 12.95
C SER A 81 13.97 -4.64 13.62
N THR A 82 13.90 -5.77 14.35
CA THR A 82 12.70 -6.16 15.09
C THR A 82 12.36 -5.14 16.19
N ALA A 83 13.35 -4.57 16.85
CA ALA A 83 13.15 -3.56 17.89
C ALA A 83 12.48 -2.30 17.31
N GLU A 84 13.00 -1.77 16.21
CA GLU A 84 12.46 -0.61 15.52
C GLU A 84 11.01 -0.84 15.02
N ALA A 85 10.73 -2.02 14.45
CA ALA A 85 9.38 -2.38 14.02
C ALA A 85 8.39 -2.43 15.21
N ILE A 86 8.83 -2.89 16.38
CA ILE A 86 8.02 -2.88 17.62
C ILE A 86 7.77 -1.44 18.08
N GLU A 87 8.77 -0.57 18.06
CA GLU A 87 8.64 0.84 18.47
C GLU A 87 7.64 1.58 17.57
N LEU A 88 7.78 1.47 16.25
CA LEU A 88 6.86 2.06 15.28
C LEU A 88 5.42 1.53 15.42
N ALA A 89 5.26 0.22 15.64
CA ALA A 89 3.94 -0.37 15.87
C ALA A 89 3.33 0.11 17.19
N ALA A 90 4.12 0.18 18.26
CA ALA A 90 3.66 0.68 19.57
C ALA A 90 3.22 2.14 19.50
N PHE A 91 3.98 2.99 18.81
CA PHE A 91 3.58 4.38 18.55
C PHE A 91 2.27 4.45 17.75
N SER A 92 2.16 3.66 16.67
CA SER A 92 0.96 3.63 15.81
C SER A 92 -0.30 3.24 16.59
N LYS A 93 -0.20 2.24 17.48
CA LYS A 93 -1.27 1.88 18.41
C LYS A 93 -1.63 3.04 19.34
N LYS A 94 -0.61 3.69 19.93
CA LYS A 94 -0.79 4.81 20.88
C LYS A 94 -1.56 5.97 20.27
N VAL A 95 -1.32 6.30 18.99
CA VAL A 95 -2.02 7.40 18.30
C VAL A 95 -3.34 6.99 17.69
N GLY A 96 -3.71 5.71 17.72
CA GLY A 96 -5.02 5.19 17.32
C GLY A 96 -5.13 4.79 15.85
N ALA A 97 -4.04 4.35 15.22
CA ALA A 97 -4.12 3.67 13.92
C ALA A 97 -4.93 2.37 14.02
N ASP A 98 -5.69 2.05 12.97
CA ASP A 98 -6.58 0.89 12.95
C ASP A 98 -5.84 -0.45 12.77
N ALA A 99 -4.69 -0.41 12.10
CA ALA A 99 -3.82 -1.56 11.90
C ALA A 99 -2.37 -1.12 11.58
N SER A 100 -1.44 -2.05 11.62
CA SER A 100 -0.10 -1.86 11.07
C SER A 100 0.08 -2.67 9.78
N LEU A 101 0.93 -2.16 8.87
CA LEU A 101 1.44 -2.88 7.70
C LEU A 101 2.96 -3.01 7.86
N THR A 102 3.44 -4.23 8.07
CA THR A 102 4.85 -4.50 8.38
C THR A 102 5.49 -5.29 7.24
N VAL A 103 6.44 -4.67 6.52
CA VAL A 103 7.19 -5.32 5.45
C VAL A 103 8.17 -6.33 6.03
N VAL A 104 8.41 -7.42 5.30
CA VAL A 104 9.46 -8.39 5.65
C VAL A 104 10.82 -7.67 5.76
N PRO A 105 11.69 -8.05 6.73
CA PRO A 105 13.01 -7.46 6.87
C PRO A 105 13.79 -7.54 5.55
N TYR A 106 14.23 -6.39 5.08
CA TYR A 106 15.00 -6.21 3.86
C TYR A 106 16.51 -6.18 4.15
N TYR A 107 17.35 -6.52 3.16
CA TYR A 107 18.80 -6.44 3.21
C TYR A 107 19.48 -7.54 4.04
N ASN A 108 19.09 -7.79 5.29
CA ASN A 108 19.71 -8.75 6.22
C ASN A 108 19.32 -10.21 5.99
N LYS A 109 18.41 -10.50 5.03
CA LYS A 109 18.06 -11.84 4.53
C LYS A 109 17.74 -12.87 5.62
N PRO A 110 16.75 -12.66 6.46
CA PRO A 110 16.37 -13.60 7.49
C PRO A 110 15.91 -14.95 6.89
N THR A 111 16.12 -16.03 7.64
CA THR A 111 15.53 -17.34 7.33
C THR A 111 14.02 -17.32 7.54
N GLN A 112 13.29 -18.35 7.08
CA GLN A 112 11.84 -18.48 7.34
C GLN A 112 11.51 -18.47 8.83
N GLU A 113 12.33 -19.12 9.66
CA GLU A 113 12.19 -19.08 11.13
C GLU A 113 12.48 -17.69 11.69
N GLY A 114 13.48 -17.00 11.15
CA GLY A 114 13.75 -15.59 11.50
C GLY A 114 12.59 -14.67 11.18
N LEU A 115 11.96 -14.84 10.01
CA LEU A 115 10.73 -14.11 9.63
C LEU A 115 9.59 -14.41 10.61
N TYR A 116 9.35 -15.68 10.91
CA TYR A 116 8.32 -16.08 11.88
C TYR A 116 8.54 -15.43 13.24
N LEU A 117 9.75 -15.51 13.79
CA LEU A 117 10.08 -14.96 15.10
C LEU A 117 9.99 -13.42 15.12
N HIS A 118 10.39 -12.75 14.03
CA HIS A 118 10.27 -11.29 13.87
C HIS A 118 8.81 -10.83 14.00
N PHE A 119 7.91 -11.37 13.18
CA PHE A 119 6.50 -10.98 13.21
C PHE A 119 5.78 -11.43 14.49
N LYS A 120 6.13 -12.60 15.02
CA LYS A 120 5.62 -13.07 16.30
C LYS A 120 5.99 -12.10 17.44
N ALA A 121 7.26 -11.67 17.50
CA ALA A 121 7.71 -10.73 18.54
C ALA A 121 6.98 -9.38 18.45
N ILE A 122 6.70 -8.86 17.25
CA ILE A 122 5.92 -7.64 17.06
C ILE A 122 4.49 -7.84 17.57
N ALA A 123 3.84 -8.92 17.17
CA ALA A 123 2.45 -9.21 17.54
C ALA A 123 2.28 -9.43 19.06
N GLU A 124 3.23 -10.11 19.70
CA GLU A 124 3.22 -10.34 21.15
C GLU A 124 3.46 -9.06 21.97
N LYS A 125 4.25 -8.11 21.43
CA LYS A 125 4.56 -6.85 22.11
C LYS A 125 3.51 -5.79 21.93
N VAL A 126 2.82 -5.78 20.78
CA VAL A 126 1.88 -4.73 20.41
C VAL A 126 0.54 -5.34 20.04
N ASP A 127 -0.41 -5.23 20.95
CA ASP A 127 -1.78 -5.72 20.79
C ASP A 127 -2.59 -4.76 19.90
N MET A 128 -2.41 -4.91 18.57
CA MET A 128 -3.19 -4.25 17.52
C MET A 128 -3.25 -5.18 16.30
N PRO A 129 -4.17 -4.95 15.34
CA PRO A 129 -4.17 -5.71 14.09
C PRO A 129 -2.88 -5.50 13.28
N HIS A 130 -2.20 -6.57 12.89
CA HIS A 130 -1.00 -6.54 12.07
C HIS A 130 -1.28 -7.18 10.71
N ILE A 131 -0.89 -6.49 9.64
CA ILE A 131 -0.91 -6.98 8.26
C ILE A 131 0.54 -7.23 7.84
N LEU A 132 0.85 -8.46 7.48
CA LEU A 132 2.14 -8.83 6.91
C LEU A 132 2.31 -8.20 5.53
N TYR A 133 3.55 -7.88 5.14
CA TYR A 133 3.80 -7.40 3.78
C TYR A 133 5.00 -8.10 3.15
N ASN A 134 4.75 -8.88 2.10
CA ASN A 134 5.76 -9.61 1.34
C ASN A 134 5.97 -9.00 -0.04
N VAL A 135 7.20 -8.55 -0.33
CA VAL A 135 7.58 -7.88 -1.60
C VAL A 135 9.00 -8.26 -2.01
N PRO A 136 9.25 -9.52 -2.38
CA PRO A 136 10.60 -10.06 -2.58
C PRO A 136 11.42 -9.31 -3.64
N GLY A 137 10.78 -8.70 -4.63
CA GLY A 137 11.46 -7.85 -5.62
C GLY A 137 12.15 -6.60 -5.03
N ARG A 138 11.78 -6.19 -3.81
CA ARG A 138 12.42 -5.07 -3.10
C ARG A 138 13.26 -5.51 -1.92
N THR A 139 12.82 -6.54 -1.22
CA THR A 139 13.42 -6.94 0.06
C THR A 139 14.48 -8.02 -0.09
N VAL A 140 14.49 -8.74 -1.21
CA VAL A 140 15.23 -10.00 -1.43
C VAL A 140 14.75 -11.14 -0.51
N ALA A 141 14.33 -10.84 0.71
CA ALA A 141 13.66 -11.81 1.58
C ALA A 141 12.25 -12.12 1.02
N ASP A 142 11.93 -13.39 0.93
CA ASP A 142 10.63 -13.91 0.47
C ASP A 142 10.03 -14.82 1.53
N MET A 143 8.90 -14.40 2.11
CA MET A 143 8.19 -15.16 3.13
C MET A 143 7.29 -16.20 2.46
N SER A 144 7.57 -17.49 2.67
CA SER A 144 6.79 -18.59 2.08
C SER A 144 5.34 -18.63 2.60
N ASN A 145 4.43 -19.22 1.83
CA ASN A 145 3.04 -19.42 2.27
C ASN A 145 2.96 -20.21 3.59
N ASP A 146 3.84 -21.21 3.79
CA ASP A 146 3.86 -21.97 5.04
C ASP A 146 4.22 -21.09 6.24
N THR A 147 5.15 -20.14 6.07
CA THR A 147 5.48 -19.17 7.13
C THR A 147 4.30 -18.22 7.39
N VAL A 148 3.64 -17.74 6.32
CA VAL A 148 2.43 -16.91 6.45
C VAL A 148 1.34 -17.66 7.21
N LEU A 149 1.08 -18.92 6.88
CA LEU A 149 0.04 -19.74 7.53
C LEU A 149 0.35 -20.04 9.00
N ARG A 150 1.63 -20.20 9.36
CA ARG A 150 2.04 -20.28 10.75
C ARG A 150 1.75 -18.98 11.51
N LEU A 151 2.05 -17.83 10.90
CA LEU A 151 1.79 -16.50 11.47
C LEU A 151 0.29 -16.21 11.57
N ALA A 152 -0.52 -16.66 10.62
CA ALA A 152 -1.97 -16.51 10.64
C ALA A 152 -2.66 -17.23 11.83
N GLN A 153 -1.95 -18.07 12.59
CA GLN A 153 -2.45 -18.66 13.85
C GLN A 153 -2.31 -17.70 15.04
N ILE A 154 -1.63 -16.58 14.88
CA ILE A 154 -1.46 -15.56 15.93
C ILE A 154 -2.65 -14.60 15.81
N PRO A 155 -3.48 -14.44 16.87
CA PRO A 155 -4.80 -13.80 16.75
C PRO A 155 -4.82 -12.38 16.22
N ASN A 156 -3.78 -11.59 16.47
CA ASN A 156 -3.68 -10.20 16.01
C ASN A 156 -2.85 -10.03 14.72
N ILE A 157 -2.39 -11.13 14.10
CA ILE A 157 -1.91 -11.11 12.72
C ILE A 157 -3.10 -11.41 11.81
N VAL A 158 -3.69 -10.35 11.23
CA VAL A 158 -5.03 -10.40 10.62
C VAL A 158 -5.02 -10.51 9.10
N GLY A 159 -3.86 -10.45 8.48
CA GLY A 159 -3.79 -10.55 7.02
C GLY A 159 -2.38 -10.37 6.44
N ILE A 160 -2.34 -10.41 5.12
CA ILE A 160 -1.13 -10.19 4.34
C ILE A 160 -1.40 -9.32 3.11
N LYS A 161 -0.48 -8.40 2.79
CA LYS A 161 -0.30 -7.82 1.47
C LYS A 161 0.73 -8.66 0.72
N ASP A 162 0.31 -9.39 -0.30
CA ASP A 162 1.19 -10.13 -1.20
C ASP A 162 1.47 -9.30 -2.47
N ALA A 163 2.71 -8.85 -2.61
CA ALA A 163 3.18 -8.09 -3.76
C ALA A 163 4.13 -8.91 -4.65
N THR A 164 3.95 -10.22 -4.69
CA THR A 164 4.72 -11.10 -5.59
C THR A 164 4.22 -11.07 -7.03
N GLY A 165 2.95 -10.70 -7.25
CA GLY A 165 2.27 -10.81 -8.55
C GLY A 165 2.06 -12.26 -9.02
N ASN A 166 2.36 -13.24 -8.18
CA ASN A 166 2.27 -14.66 -8.51
C ASN A 166 0.87 -15.21 -8.16
N ILE A 167 0.05 -15.42 -9.18
CA ILE A 167 -1.34 -15.89 -9.02
C ILE A 167 -1.41 -17.32 -8.47
N GLU A 168 -0.50 -18.22 -8.86
CA GLU A 168 -0.45 -19.58 -8.34
C GLU A 168 -0.22 -19.57 -6.82
N ARG A 169 0.78 -18.80 -6.37
CA ARG A 169 1.08 -18.59 -4.96
C ARG A 169 -0.11 -17.97 -4.19
N GLY A 170 -0.74 -16.96 -4.79
CA GLY A 170 -1.93 -16.33 -4.22
C GLY A 170 -3.10 -17.32 -4.09
N SER A 171 -3.30 -18.17 -5.09
CA SER A 171 -4.33 -19.23 -5.07
C SER A 171 -4.08 -20.26 -3.96
N ASP A 172 -2.83 -20.72 -3.81
CA ASP A 172 -2.46 -21.66 -2.72
C ASP A 172 -2.72 -21.02 -1.35
N LEU A 173 -2.35 -19.75 -1.18
CA LEU A 173 -2.57 -19.04 0.07
C LEU A 173 -4.08 -18.88 0.37
N LEU A 174 -4.89 -18.48 -0.63
CA LEU A 174 -6.34 -18.35 -0.50
C LEU A 174 -7.01 -19.67 -0.14
N ALA A 175 -6.56 -20.77 -0.71
CA ALA A 175 -7.11 -22.10 -0.44
C ALA A 175 -6.82 -22.61 0.98
N ARG A 176 -5.72 -22.16 1.60
CA ARG A 176 -5.20 -22.71 2.87
C ARG A 176 -5.36 -21.74 4.06
N ALA A 177 -5.54 -20.46 3.82
CA ALA A 177 -5.61 -19.45 4.89
C ALA A 177 -6.91 -19.59 5.72
N PRO A 178 -6.88 -19.23 7.01
CA PRO A 178 -8.08 -19.10 7.81
C PRO A 178 -9.07 -18.10 7.17
N LYS A 179 -10.38 -18.32 7.34
CA LYS A 179 -11.43 -17.49 6.73
C LYS A 179 -11.44 -16.03 7.19
N ASP A 180 -10.92 -15.78 8.37
CA ASP A 180 -10.79 -14.46 8.98
C ASP A 180 -9.43 -13.79 8.72
N PHE A 181 -8.55 -14.42 7.96
CA PHE A 181 -7.26 -13.89 7.55
C PHE A 181 -7.38 -13.17 6.19
N ALA A 182 -7.14 -11.85 6.17
CA ALA A 182 -7.28 -11.04 4.97
C ALA A 182 -6.10 -11.21 4.01
N ILE A 183 -6.38 -11.41 2.73
CA ILE A 183 -5.36 -11.46 1.69
C ILE A 183 -5.61 -10.29 0.74
N TYR A 184 -4.61 -9.38 0.63
CA TYR A 184 -4.62 -8.22 -0.24
C TYR A 184 -3.57 -8.38 -1.33
N SER A 185 -3.94 -8.05 -2.57
CA SER A 185 -2.94 -7.87 -3.62
C SER A 185 -2.08 -6.63 -3.33
N GLY A 186 -0.78 -6.75 -3.49
CA GLY A 186 0.16 -5.62 -3.49
C GLY A 186 0.68 -5.30 -4.90
N ASP A 187 0.16 -5.99 -5.93
CA ASP A 187 0.48 -5.81 -7.34
C ASP A 187 -0.78 -5.42 -8.12
N ASP A 188 -0.83 -4.16 -8.58
CA ASP A 188 -2.03 -3.59 -9.22
C ASP A 188 -2.44 -4.35 -10.49
N ALA A 189 -1.49 -4.84 -11.27
CA ALA A 189 -1.77 -5.50 -12.55
C ALA A 189 -2.47 -6.87 -12.39
N SER A 190 -2.18 -7.59 -11.31
CA SER A 190 -2.78 -8.91 -11.01
C SER A 190 -3.94 -8.84 -10.01
N THR A 191 -4.24 -7.67 -9.45
CA THR A 191 -5.26 -7.46 -8.41
C THR A 191 -6.60 -8.08 -8.77
N LEU A 192 -7.15 -7.75 -9.94
CA LEU A 192 -8.48 -8.24 -10.33
C LEU A 192 -8.53 -9.77 -10.34
N VAL A 193 -7.50 -10.43 -10.89
CA VAL A 193 -7.47 -11.90 -10.94
C VAL A 193 -7.45 -12.50 -9.55
N LEU A 194 -6.62 -11.95 -8.65
CA LEU A 194 -6.53 -12.43 -7.28
C LEU A 194 -7.84 -12.22 -6.51
N MET A 195 -8.53 -11.08 -6.72
CA MET A 195 -9.83 -10.81 -6.12
C MET A 195 -10.92 -11.76 -6.61
N LEU A 196 -10.94 -12.10 -7.91
CA LEU A 196 -11.87 -13.08 -8.46
C LEU A 196 -11.62 -14.51 -7.93
N LEU A 197 -10.43 -14.80 -7.43
CA LEU A 197 -10.10 -16.04 -6.73
C LEU A 197 -10.47 -15.98 -5.22
N GLY A 198 -10.89 -14.81 -4.69
CA GLY A 198 -11.36 -14.68 -3.31
C GLY A 198 -10.54 -13.76 -2.43
N ALA A 199 -9.56 -13.01 -2.96
CA ALA A 199 -8.85 -12.00 -2.18
C ALA A 199 -9.78 -10.86 -1.73
N HIS A 200 -9.45 -10.26 -0.61
CA HIS A 200 -10.29 -9.29 0.08
C HIS A 200 -10.17 -7.86 -0.47
N GLY A 201 -9.16 -7.60 -1.29
CA GLY A 201 -8.91 -6.29 -1.87
C GLY A 201 -7.46 -6.10 -2.32
N THR A 202 -7.07 -4.85 -2.42
CA THR A 202 -5.71 -4.46 -2.81
C THR A 202 -5.18 -3.35 -1.90
N ILE A 203 -3.84 -3.28 -1.76
CA ILE A 203 -3.14 -2.11 -1.22
C ILE A 203 -2.33 -1.53 -2.39
N SER A 204 -2.90 -0.53 -3.05
CA SER A 204 -2.62 -0.10 -4.41
C SER A 204 -1.71 1.13 -4.50
N VAL A 205 -0.90 1.19 -5.54
CA VAL A 205 -0.21 2.41 -6.01
C VAL A 205 -1.13 3.20 -6.95
N THR A 206 -1.82 2.53 -7.87
CA THR A 206 -2.75 3.15 -8.84
C THR A 206 -3.86 3.93 -8.17
N ALA A 207 -4.29 3.52 -6.98
CA ALA A 207 -5.32 4.23 -6.20
C ALA A 207 -4.94 5.68 -5.83
N ASN A 208 -3.65 6.06 -5.81
CA ASN A 208 -3.25 7.45 -5.64
C ASN A 208 -3.72 8.37 -6.79
N VAL A 209 -3.84 7.81 -7.99
CA VAL A 209 -4.15 8.54 -9.23
C VAL A 209 -5.61 8.38 -9.63
N ALA A 210 -6.17 7.18 -9.48
CA ALA A 210 -7.53 6.84 -9.88
C ALA A 210 -8.30 6.12 -8.74
N PRO A 211 -8.47 6.76 -7.55
CA PRO A 211 -9.04 6.10 -6.38
C PRO A 211 -10.46 5.59 -6.61
N LYS A 212 -11.32 6.40 -7.23
CA LYS A 212 -12.71 6.01 -7.51
C LYS A 212 -12.82 4.77 -8.39
N LEU A 213 -12.05 4.71 -9.49
CA LEU A 213 -12.06 3.55 -10.38
C LEU A 213 -11.49 2.30 -9.69
N MET A 214 -10.46 2.44 -8.85
CA MET A 214 -9.94 1.34 -8.07
C MET A 214 -10.97 0.81 -7.06
N HIS A 215 -11.69 1.69 -6.35
CA HIS A 215 -12.79 1.33 -5.48
C HIS A 215 -13.90 0.60 -6.25
N GLU A 216 -14.40 1.19 -7.33
CA GLU A 216 -15.47 0.60 -8.15
C GLU A 216 -15.08 -0.77 -8.74
N MET A 217 -13.81 -0.95 -9.17
CA MET A 217 -13.31 -2.24 -9.62
C MET A 217 -13.34 -3.28 -8.50
N CYS A 218 -12.87 -2.91 -7.30
CA CYS A 218 -12.84 -3.81 -6.16
C CYS A 218 -14.26 -4.20 -5.71
N VAL A 219 -15.18 -3.23 -5.63
CA VAL A 219 -16.59 -3.51 -5.30
C VAL A 219 -17.20 -4.47 -6.33
N ALA A 220 -17.06 -4.18 -7.61
CA ALA A 220 -17.59 -5.06 -8.67
C ALA A 220 -16.99 -6.48 -8.61
N ALA A 221 -15.71 -6.60 -8.27
CA ALA A 221 -15.07 -7.90 -8.10
C ALA A 221 -15.61 -8.67 -6.87
N LEU A 222 -15.80 -7.99 -5.74
CA LEU A 222 -16.36 -8.58 -4.51
C LEU A 222 -17.81 -9.01 -4.67
N ASP A 223 -18.59 -8.27 -5.47
CA ASP A 223 -20.00 -8.55 -5.75
C ASP A 223 -20.20 -9.58 -6.88
N GLY A 224 -19.11 -10.07 -7.48
CA GLY A 224 -19.15 -11.05 -8.58
C GLY A 224 -19.56 -10.45 -9.93
N GLU A 225 -19.55 -9.12 -10.08
CA GLU A 225 -19.83 -8.39 -11.33
C GLU A 225 -18.60 -8.41 -12.27
N VAL A 226 -18.17 -9.61 -12.68
CA VAL A 226 -16.91 -9.86 -13.41
C VAL A 226 -16.76 -8.99 -14.67
N ALA A 227 -17.83 -8.83 -15.44
CA ALA A 227 -17.79 -8.05 -16.69
C ALA A 227 -17.49 -6.55 -16.40
N LYS A 228 -18.13 -5.98 -15.40
CA LYS A 228 -17.93 -4.59 -14.96
C LYS A 228 -16.53 -4.39 -14.37
N ALA A 229 -16.10 -5.29 -13.48
CA ALA A 229 -14.75 -5.23 -12.90
C ALA A 229 -13.66 -5.27 -13.98
N ARG A 230 -13.82 -6.14 -15.00
CA ARG A 230 -12.92 -6.26 -16.15
C ARG A 230 -12.89 -4.99 -17.00
N GLU A 231 -14.04 -4.39 -17.28
CA GLU A 231 -14.12 -3.12 -18.04
C GLU A 231 -13.35 -2.01 -17.34
N ILE A 232 -13.53 -1.87 -16.03
CA ILE A 232 -12.81 -0.87 -15.22
C ILE A 232 -11.31 -1.17 -15.20
N ASN A 233 -10.92 -2.43 -15.00
CA ASN A 233 -9.52 -2.85 -15.02
C ASN A 233 -8.81 -2.49 -16.34
N PHE A 234 -9.50 -2.63 -17.48
CA PHE A 234 -8.93 -2.24 -18.78
C PHE A 234 -8.72 -0.73 -18.92
N LYS A 235 -9.55 0.10 -18.28
CA LYS A 235 -9.30 1.55 -18.19
C LYS A 235 -8.08 1.87 -17.34
N LEU A 236 -7.83 1.09 -16.30
CA LEU A 236 -6.73 1.25 -15.35
C LEU A 236 -5.40 0.64 -15.81
N LEU A 237 -5.43 -0.29 -16.80
CA LEU A 237 -4.26 -1.09 -17.19
C LEU A 237 -3.04 -0.24 -17.58
N GLY A 238 -3.27 0.90 -18.21
CA GLY A 238 -2.21 1.87 -18.52
C GLY A 238 -1.52 2.37 -17.26
N LEU A 239 -2.27 2.72 -16.21
CA LEU A 239 -1.73 3.16 -14.91
C LEU A 239 -1.01 2.02 -14.19
N HIS A 240 -1.59 0.82 -14.15
CA HIS A 240 -0.96 -0.35 -13.50
C HIS A 240 0.45 -0.63 -14.04
N ARG A 241 0.69 -0.36 -15.32
CA ARG A 241 2.01 -0.54 -15.96
C ARG A 241 2.90 0.69 -15.82
N ASN A 242 2.38 1.87 -16.13
CA ASN A 242 3.21 3.06 -16.31
C ASN A 242 3.55 3.76 -14.99
N LEU A 243 2.87 3.45 -13.89
CA LEU A 243 3.30 3.90 -12.55
C LEU A 243 4.50 3.10 -12.00
N PHE A 244 5.04 2.17 -12.79
CA PHE A 244 6.23 1.36 -12.48
C PHE A 244 7.29 1.41 -13.59
N VAL A 245 7.22 2.37 -14.53
CA VAL A 245 8.26 2.56 -15.57
C VAL A 245 9.61 2.97 -14.97
N GLU A 246 9.58 3.58 -13.79
CA GLU A 246 10.71 3.78 -12.90
C GLU A 246 10.32 3.30 -11.50
N ALA A 247 11.27 3.27 -10.57
CA ALA A 247 11.01 2.79 -9.22
C ALA A 247 9.86 3.56 -8.53
N ASN A 248 8.82 2.85 -8.08
CA ASN A 248 7.79 3.44 -7.22
C ASN A 248 8.46 4.00 -5.93
N PRO A 249 8.17 5.26 -5.51
CA PRO A 249 7.04 6.10 -5.91
C PRO A 249 7.34 7.19 -6.97
N ILE A 250 8.42 7.13 -7.71
CA ILE A 250 8.81 8.17 -8.68
C ILE A 250 7.66 8.51 -9.65
N PRO A 251 7.08 7.56 -10.44
CA PRO A 251 6.04 7.89 -11.39
C PRO A 251 4.72 8.31 -10.74
N VAL A 252 4.34 7.68 -9.62
CA VAL A 252 3.07 8.01 -8.96
C VAL A 252 3.11 9.39 -8.30
N LYS A 253 4.23 9.80 -7.70
CA LYS A 253 4.38 11.17 -7.17
C LYS A 253 4.30 12.21 -8.28
N TRP A 254 4.95 11.94 -9.41
CA TRP A 254 4.83 12.80 -10.58
C TRP A 254 3.38 12.91 -11.08
N ALA A 255 2.67 11.78 -11.15
CA ALA A 255 1.27 11.76 -11.59
C ALA A 255 0.36 12.56 -10.65
N VAL A 256 0.49 12.39 -9.33
CA VAL A 256 -0.29 13.14 -8.33
C VAL A 256 0.03 14.65 -8.39
N ALA A 257 1.30 15.01 -8.59
CA ALA A 257 1.70 16.40 -8.79
C ALA A 257 1.13 16.97 -10.12
N ARG A 258 1.11 16.15 -11.18
CA ARG A 258 0.50 16.53 -12.48
C ARG A 258 -1.02 16.74 -12.39
N MET A 259 -1.69 16.11 -11.42
CA MET A 259 -3.09 16.37 -11.07
C MET A 259 -3.26 17.67 -10.24
N GLY A 260 -2.20 18.38 -9.91
CA GLY A 260 -2.21 19.60 -9.10
C GLY A 260 -2.48 19.38 -7.61
N ARG A 261 -2.25 18.15 -7.09
CA ARG A 261 -2.58 17.79 -5.71
C ARG A 261 -1.42 17.90 -4.73
N MET A 262 -0.20 18.00 -5.24
CA MET A 262 1.03 18.20 -4.46
C MET A 262 2.12 18.82 -5.34
N LYS A 263 3.23 19.24 -4.76
CA LYS A 263 4.43 19.63 -5.49
C LYS A 263 5.26 18.42 -5.93
N HIS A 264 6.30 18.65 -6.74
CA HIS A 264 7.17 17.59 -7.28
C HIS A 264 8.27 17.11 -6.32
N GLY A 265 8.18 17.45 -5.02
CA GLY A 265 9.19 17.08 -4.03
C GLY A 265 9.32 15.56 -3.86
N ILE A 266 10.57 15.08 -3.88
CA ILE A 266 10.97 13.70 -3.63
C ILE A 266 12.39 13.72 -3.05
N ARG A 267 12.72 12.76 -2.18
CA ARG A 267 14.03 12.71 -1.51
C ARG A 267 15.01 11.76 -2.19
N LEU A 268 16.27 12.15 -2.24
CA LEU A 268 17.34 11.23 -2.61
C LEU A 268 17.35 9.98 -1.69
N PRO A 269 17.69 8.81 -2.22
CA PRO A 269 18.30 8.55 -3.53
C PRO A 269 17.31 8.53 -4.70
N LEU A 270 16.01 8.72 -4.46
CA LEU A 270 15.02 8.83 -5.52
C LEU A 270 15.07 10.23 -6.13
N THR A 271 14.76 10.30 -7.43
CA THR A 271 14.76 11.53 -8.22
C THR A 271 13.39 11.80 -8.82
N PRO A 272 13.10 13.02 -9.28
CA PRO A 272 11.91 13.24 -10.11
C PRO A 272 11.87 12.33 -11.33
N LEU A 273 10.66 12.00 -11.79
CA LEU A 273 10.44 11.16 -12.98
C LEU A 273 11.20 11.71 -14.20
N SER A 274 11.91 10.84 -14.91
CA SER A 274 12.65 11.21 -16.12
C SER A 274 11.71 11.79 -17.18
N PRO A 275 12.08 12.90 -17.85
CA PRO A 275 11.24 13.51 -18.88
C PRO A 275 10.81 12.57 -20.01
N SER A 276 11.64 11.58 -20.33
CA SER A 276 11.33 10.54 -21.33
C SER A 276 10.13 9.65 -20.95
N ALA A 277 9.84 9.51 -19.65
CA ALA A 277 8.72 8.71 -19.15
C ALA A 277 7.41 9.50 -19.02
N HIS A 278 7.45 10.85 -19.01
CA HIS A 278 6.26 11.70 -18.87
C HIS A 278 5.14 11.35 -19.86
N PRO A 279 5.40 11.18 -21.19
CA PRO A 279 4.34 10.90 -22.15
C PRO A 279 3.60 9.59 -21.88
N ALA A 280 4.32 8.55 -21.43
CA ALA A 280 3.72 7.25 -21.14
C ALA A 280 2.79 7.31 -19.91
N VAL A 281 3.21 8.01 -18.85
CA VAL A 281 2.40 8.21 -17.65
C VAL A 281 1.18 9.10 -17.96
N GLU A 282 1.35 10.21 -18.70
CA GLU A 282 0.22 11.06 -19.12
C GLU A 282 -0.81 10.32 -19.99
N ALA A 283 -0.34 9.51 -20.93
CA ALA A 283 -1.25 8.70 -21.77
C ALA A 283 -2.08 7.75 -20.91
N ALA A 284 -1.46 7.10 -19.92
CA ALA A 284 -2.15 6.23 -18.97
C ALA A 284 -3.16 6.98 -18.10
N MET A 285 -2.83 8.19 -17.63
CA MET A 285 -3.74 9.05 -16.88
C MET A 285 -4.95 9.48 -17.71
N ARG A 286 -4.76 9.80 -19.01
CA ARG A 286 -5.84 10.12 -19.95
C ARG A 286 -6.71 8.90 -20.24
N GLN A 287 -6.12 7.71 -20.41
CA GLN A 287 -6.86 6.46 -20.61
C GLN A 287 -7.79 6.18 -19.42
N ALA A 288 -7.33 6.45 -18.21
CA ALA A 288 -8.12 6.31 -16.98
C ALA A 288 -9.11 7.48 -16.75
N GLY A 289 -9.09 8.52 -17.59
CA GLY A 289 -9.98 9.68 -17.47
C GLY A 289 -9.67 10.62 -16.30
N VAL A 290 -8.47 10.54 -15.72
CA VAL A 290 -8.05 11.41 -14.61
C VAL A 290 -7.41 12.73 -15.07
N LEU A 291 -7.02 12.81 -16.32
CA LEU A 291 -6.67 14.07 -17.01
C LEU A 291 -7.64 14.31 -18.15
N GLY A 292 -8.04 15.59 -18.36
CA GLY A 292 -8.85 15.98 -19.50
C GLY A 292 -8.24 15.58 -20.85
N LYS A 293 -9.07 15.41 -21.89
CA LYS A 293 -8.57 15.31 -23.27
C LYS A 293 -7.88 16.63 -23.61
N LEU A 294 -6.75 16.55 -24.36
CA LEU A 294 -6.11 17.72 -24.95
C LEU A 294 -7.06 18.42 -25.90
#